data_b09dc9765df56a1c53f05716d3eddbb7
#
_entry.id   b09dc9765df56a1c53f05716d3eddbb7
#
_cell.length_a   1.000
_cell.length_b   1.000
_cell.length_c   1.000
_cell.angle_alpha   90.00
_cell.angle_beta   90.00
_cell.angle_gamma   90.00
#
_symmetry.space_group_name_H-M   'P 1'
#
loop_
_entity.id
_entity.type
_entity.pdbx_description
1 polymer ?
#
loop_
_entity_poly.entity_id
_entity_poly.type
_entity_poly.pdbx_seq_one_letter_code
_entity_poly.pdbx_strand_id
1 'polypeptide(L)' 'MRFTAAEIEKYERGSLSFEKTVDLFQRIVDSGMLWRFDNHIYSDANELIQRGYVLARF' A
#
# COMPACT_ATOMS: atom_id res chain seq x y z
N MET A 1 -7.28 7.91 -7.10
CA MET A 1 -7.53 7.20 -5.85
C MET A 1 -6.79 7.87 -4.72
N ARG A 2 -7.40 7.90 -3.55
CA ARG A 2 -6.82 8.62 -2.42
C ARG A 2 -6.64 7.72 -1.21
N PHE A 3 -5.68 8.09 -0.39
CA PHE A 3 -5.46 7.44 0.88
C PHE A 3 -5.12 8.52 1.90
N THR A 4 -5.19 8.17 3.19
CA THR A 4 -4.95 9.13 4.27
C THR A 4 -3.82 8.65 5.17
N ALA A 5 -3.23 9.60 5.91
CA ALA A 5 -2.20 9.24 6.89
C ALA A 5 -2.76 8.31 7.96
N ALA A 6 -4.04 8.45 8.29
CA ALA A 6 -4.66 7.58 9.28
C ALA A 6 -4.67 6.12 8.82
N GLU A 7 -4.90 5.90 7.54
CA GLU A 7 -4.86 4.54 6.99
C GLU A 7 -3.46 3.94 7.06
N ILE A 8 -2.45 4.74 6.74
CA ILE A 8 -1.06 4.29 6.86
C ILE A 8 -0.75 3.93 8.31
N GLU A 9 -1.18 4.75 9.26
CA GLU A 9 -0.95 4.46 10.67
C GLU A 9 -1.62 3.15 11.09
N LYS A 10 -2.84 2.92 10.64
CA LYS A 10 -3.55 1.68 10.96
C LYS A 10 -2.79 0.47 10.41
N TYR A 11 -2.26 0.59 9.21
CA TYR A 11 -1.47 -0.48 8.64
C TYR A 11 -0.23 -0.75 9.49
N GLU A 12 0.47 0.31 9.88
CA GLU A 12 1.70 0.15 10.66
C GLU A 12 1.46 -0.43 12.03
N ARG A 13 0.29 -0.21 12.58
CA ARG A 13 -0.10 -0.80 13.86
C ARG A 13 -0.60 -2.24 13.72
N GLY A 14 -0.75 -2.72 12.50
CA GLY A 14 -1.30 -4.04 12.27
C GLY A 14 -2.81 -4.11 12.49
N SER A 15 -3.50 -2.98 12.37
CA SER A 15 -4.94 -2.90 12.63
C SER A 15 -5.80 -3.16 11.40
N LEU A 16 -5.20 -3.27 10.22
CA LEU A 16 -5.95 -3.51 8.99
C LEU A 16 -6.00 -4.98 8.67
N SER A 17 -7.17 -5.44 8.22
CA SER A 17 -7.29 -6.78 7.66
C SER A 17 -6.47 -6.87 6.38
N PHE A 18 -6.22 -8.10 5.92
CA PHE A 18 -5.47 -8.29 4.68
C PHE A 18 -6.17 -7.62 3.50
N GLU A 19 -7.49 -7.76 3.40
CA GLU A 19 -8.24 -7.15 2.32
C GLU A 19 -8.12 -5.64 2.32
N LYS A 20 -8.21 -5.03 3.49
CA LYS A 20 -8.08 -3.57 3.60
C LYS A 20 -6.66 -3.13 3.32
N THR A 21 -5.69 -3.94 3.69
CA THR A 21 -4.29 -3.66 3.38
C THR A 21 -4.06 -3.64 1.87
N VAL A 22 -4.57 -4.66 1.18
CA VAL A 22 -4.45 -4.71 -0.28
C VAL A 22 -5.10 -3.49 -0.92
N ASP A 23 -6.30 -3.14 -0.46
CA ASP A 23 -7.00 -1.98 -0.99
C ASP A 23 -6.21 -0.70 -0.77
N LEU A 24 -5.65 -0.53 0.42
CA LEU A 24 -4.83 0.64 0.72
C LEU A 24 -3.62 0.73 -0.20
N PHE A 25 -2.89 -0.37 -0.35
CA PHE A 25 -1.70 -0.36 -1.20
C PHE A 25 -2.05 -0.16 -2.66
N GLN A 26 -3.19 -0.69 -3.11
CA GLN A 26 -3.62 -0.44 -4.48
C GLN A 26 -3.87 1.05 -4.70
N ARG A 27 -4.48 1.72 -3.73
CA ARG A 27 -4.72 3.16 -3.83
C ARG A 27 -3.41 3.94 -3.82
N ILE A 28 -2.44 3.52 -3.03
CA ILE A 28 -1.12 4.17 -3.01
C ILE A 28 -0.45 4.04 -4.38
N VAL A 29 -0.47 2.85 -4.94
CA VAL A 29 0.12 2.61 -6.26
C VAL A 29 -0.61 3.44 -7.33
N ASP A 30 -1.94 3.43 -7.29
CA ASP A 30 -2.74 4.16 -8.29
C ASP A 30 -2.54 5.66 -8.21
N SER A 31 -2.21 6.18 -7.02
CA SER A 31 -1.98 7.61 -6.85
C SER A 31 -0.63 8.05 -7.42
N GLY A 32 0.25 7.10 -7.72
CA GLY A 32 1.59 7.40 -8.21
C GLY A 32 2.54 7.89 -7.13
N MET A 33 2.16 7.75 -5.86
CA MET A 33 2.96 8.29 -4.76
C MET A 33 3.77 7.23 -4.02
N LEU A 34 3.79 6.00 -4.53
CA LEU A 34 4.51 4.92 -3.86
C LEU A 34 5.99 5.26 -3.66
N TRP A 35 6.59 5.93 -4.63
CA TRP A 35 8.01 6.29 -4.57
C TRP A 35 8.33 7.27 -3.45
N ARG A 36 7.32 7.93 -2.88
CA ARG A 36 7.52 8.85 -1.76
C ARG A 36 7.69 8.13 -0.43
N PHE A 37 7.27 6.88 -0.40
CA PHE A 37 7.45 6.07 0.80
C PHE A 37 8.78 5.36 0.70
N ASP A 38 9.49 5.35 1.79
CA ASP A 38 10.73 4.59 1.88
C ASP A 38 10.50 3.41 2.81
N ASN A 39 11.54 2.64 3.05
CA ASN A 39 11.51 1.58 4.03
C ASN A 39 10.48 0.51 3.73
N HIS A 40 9.79 0.09 4.78
CA HIS A 40 8.93 -1.08 4.72
C HIS A 40 7.69 -0.88 3.85
N ILE A 41 7.19 0.34 3.73
CA ILE A 41 6.00 0.58 2.91
C ILE A 41 6.29 0.24 1.45
N TYR A 42 7.39 0.73 0.92
CA TYR A 42 7.76 0.44 -0.46
C TYR A 42 8.02 -1.06 -0.64
N SER A 43 8.74 -1.65 0.28
CA SER A 43 9.07 -3.07 0.23
C SER A 43 7.82 -3.94 0.30
N ASP A 44 6.90 -3.59 1.20
CA ASP A 44 5.66 -4.35 1.35
C ASP A 44 4.79 -4.23 0.11
N ALA A 45 4.74 -3.05 -0.49
CA ALA A 45 3.99 -2.84 -1.73
C ALA A 45 4.57 -3.71 -2.85
N ASN A 46 5.88 -3.73 -2.98
CA ASN A 46 6.53 -4.56 -3.99
C ASN A 46 6.19 -6.04 -3.81
N GLU A 47 6.18 -6.50 -2.57
CA GLU A 47 5.84 -7.89 -2.32
C GLU A 47 4.40 -8.19 -2.75
N LEU A 48 3.48 -7.32 -2.43
CA LEU A 48 2.08 -7.50 -2.84
C LEU A 48 1.92 -7.47 -4.35
N ILE A 49 2.69 -6.64 -5.02
CA ILE A 49 2.67 -6.60 -6.48
C ILE A 49 3.21 -7.92 -7.05
N GLN A 50 4.32 -8.40 -6.53
CA GLN A 50 4.93 -9.64 -7.02
C GLN A 50 4.04 -10.84 -6.79
N ARG A 51 3.25 -10.82 -5.73
CA ARG A 51 2.32 -11.91 -5.43
C ARG A 51 1.01 -11.79 -6.17
N GLY A 52 0.80 -10.70 -6.90
CA GLY A 52 -0.40 -10.50 -7.69
C GLY A 52 -1.59 -9.94 -6.94
N TYR A 53 -1.41 -9.50 -5.70
CA TYR A 53 -2.51 -8.91 -4.94
C TYR A 53 -2.75 -7.46 -5.30
N VAL A 54 -1.71 -6.76 -5.71
CA VAL A 54 -1.78 -5.35 -6.10
C VAL A 54 -1.25 -5.22 -7.52
N LEU A 55 -1.95 -4.45 -8.34
CA LEU A 55 -1.57 -4.24 -9.72
C LEU A 55 -0.64 -3.03 -9.84
N ALA A 56 0.52 -3.23 -10.44
CA ALA A 56 1.43 -2.13 -10.70
C ALA A 56 0.89 -1.26 -11.83
N ARG A 57 0.95 0.04 -11.64
CA ARG A 57 0.46 1.00 -12.63
C ARG A 57 1.50 2.08 -12.88
N PHE A 58 2.68 1.65 -13.17
CA PHE A 58 3.80 2.55 -13.44
C PHE A 58 3.91 2.88 -14.91
#